data_5f6e60cd49650be93463d1e052da9574
#
_entry.id   5f6e60cd49650be93463d1e052da9574
#
_cell.length_a   1.000
_cell.length_b   1.000
_cell.length_c   1.000
_cell.angle_alpha   90.00
_cell.angle_beta   90.00
_cell.angle_gamma   90.00
#
_symmetry.space_group_name_H-M   'P 1'
#
loop_
_entity.id
_entity.type
_entity.pdbx_description
1 polymer ?
#
loop_
_entity_poly.entity_id
_entity_poly.type
_entity_poly.pdbx_seq_one_letter_code
_entity_poly.pdbx_strand_id
1 'polypeptide(L)'
;MESGQYFKDKKILLIGGTGTVGTGLVRALLEQDVKTIRVLSRDEYKQYIMMQEMSGIKNIRFLIGDVRDKERIERAMEDIDIVFHIAAMKHVPSCEYNPMEAVKTNVIGTQNVITAAINNNVGKVILTSTDKTISPTNTYGATKLLAERLIVSANYYKGTSKTVFSAVRFGNVMGSRGSVIPLFKKQILENKEITVTDSNMTRFMMTLSQAVNLTLEACVRAQGGEIFVLKMPIINLKDLVDITIEEVSKKYNINSEQIKIKEIGLRPGEKLYEELMTCEESKNAVELDRMFVIPSLYSNKFSGEYEGAPLAKVQNYFFFQYKLL
;
A
#
# COMPACT_ATOMS: atom_id res chain seq x y z
N MET A 1 4.90 -22.21 -6.40
CA MET A 1 3.95 -22.70 -5.38
C MET A 1 2.65 -21.93 -5.57
N GLU A 2 1.51 -22.59 -5.61
CA GLU A 2 0.24 -21.91 -5.61
C GLU A 2 0.08 -21.16 -4.28
N SER A 3 -0.27 -19.89 -4.35
CA SER A 3 -0.36 -18.99 -3.17
C SER A 3 -1.30 -19.53 -2.07
N GLY A 4 -2.31 -20.31 -2.44
CA GLY A 4 -3.28 -20.88 -1.51
C GLY A 4 -2.70 -21.89 -0.50
N GLN A 5 -1.66 -22.62 -0.87
CA GLN A 5 -1.04 -23.59 0.03
C GLN A 5 -0.07 -22.95 1.03
N TYR A 6 0.48 -21.77 0.70
CA TYR A 6 1.45 -21.07 1.56
C TYR A 6 0.83 -20.52 2.85
N PHE A 7 -0.39 -19.99 2.80
CA PHE A 7 -1.05 -19.38 3.95
C PHE A 7 -1.86 -20.36 4.80
N LYS A 8 -2.02 -21.60 4.33
CA LYS A 8 -2.73 -22.64 5.07
C LYS A 8 -2.13 -22.82 6.47
N ASP A 9 -3.01 -22.92 7.46
CA ASP A 9 -2.69 -23.08 8.89
C ASP A 9 -1.85 -21.95 9.51
N LYS A 10 -1.60 -20.83 8.81
CA LYS A 10 -0.85 -19.68 9.33
C LYS A 10 -1.70 -18.78 10.23
N LYS A 11 -1.06 -18.20 11.22
CA LYS A 11 -1.60 -17.14 12.08
C LYS A 11 -1.11 -15.80 11.57
N ILE A 12 -2.02 -14.93 11.17
CA ILE A 12 -1.71 -13.71 10.43
C ILE A 12 -2.22 -12.49 11.19
N LEU A 13 -1.38 -11.48 11.34
CA LEU A 13 -1.75 -10.18 11.90
C LEU A 13 -1.79 -9.12 10.80
N LEU A 14 -2.92 -8.39 10.70
CA LEU A 14 -3.04 -7.22 9.84
C LEU A 14 -3.11 -5.95 10.70
N ILE A 15 -2.04 -5.16 10.70
CA ILE A 15 -1.97 -3.85 11.37
C ILE A 15 -2.52 -2.79 10.42
N GLY A 16 -3.67 -2.20 10.74
CA GLY A 16 -4.46 -1.35 9.83
C GLY A 16 -5.47 -2.15 8.99
N GLY A 17 -5.86 -3.36 9.46
CA GLY A 17 -6.69 -4.30 8.71
C GLY A 17 -8.12 -3.81 8.39
N THR A 18 -8.63 -2.74 9.06
CA THR A 18 -9.92 -2.12 8.73
C THR A 18 -9.84 -1.08 7.59
N GLY A 19 -8.63 -0.84 7.04
CA GLY A 19 -8.42 -0.02 5.84
C GLY A 19 -8.91 -0.71 4.56
N THR A 20 -8.96 0.01 3.43
CA THR A 20 -9.42 -0.57 2.14
C THR A 20 -8.59 -1.79 1.74
N VAL A 21 -7.26 -1.66 1.70
CA VAL A 21 -6.35 -2.78 1.38
C VAL A 21 -6.42 -3.86 2.45
N GLY A 22 -6.46 -3.47 3.74
CA GLY A 22 -6.55 -4.41 4.85
C GLY A 22 -7.79 -5.28 4.81
N THR A 23 -8.97 -4.70 4.56
CA THR A 23 -10.23 -5.45 4.40
C THR A 23 -10.17 -6.41 3.20
N GLY A 24 -9.56 -5.96 2.10
CA GLY A 24 -9.34 -6.81 0.92
C GLY A 24 -8.43 -8.00 1.23
N LEU A 25 -7.31 -7.77 1.94
CA LEU A 25 -6.41 -8.84 2.38
C LEU A 25 -7.10 -9.82 3.34
N VAL A 26 -7.90 -9.34 4.30
CA VAL A 26 -8.64 -10.23 5.20
C VAL A 26 -9.56 -11.16 4.41
N ARG A 27 -10.34 -10.61 3.46
CA ARG A 27 -11.25 -11.43 2.63
C ARG A 27 -10.48 -12.48 1.82
N ALA A 28 -9.40 -12.07 1.15
CA ALA A 28 -8.58 -12.99 0.35
C ALA A 28 -7.89 -14.07 1.19
N LEU A 29 -7.46 -13.74 2.41
CA LEU A 29 -6.84 -14.71 3.32
C LEU A 29 -7.87 -15.70 3.92
N LEU A 30 -9.11 -15.28 4.13
CA LEU A 30 -10.18 -16.18 4.60
C LEU A 30 -10.47 -17.29 3.60
N GLU A 31 -10.19 -17.07 2.30
CA GLU A 31 -10.34 -18.07 1.23
C GLU A 31 -9.17 -19.08 1.18
N GLN A 32 -8.15 -18.95 2.07
CA GLN A 32 -6.89 -19.72 2.01
C GLN A 32 -6.63 -20.63 3.21
N ASP A 33 -7.66 -21.09 3.88
CA ASP A 33 -7.58 -21.99 5.02
C ASP A 33 -6.61 -21.56 6.13
N VAL A 34 -6.49 -20.26 6.37
CA VAL A 34 -5.64 -19.71 7.43
C VAL A 34 -6.15 -20.11 8.82
N LYS A 35 -5.25 -20.39 9.75
CA LYS A 35 -5.62 -20.79 11.12
C LYS A 35 -6.28 -19.66 11.90
N THR A 36 -5.72 -18.45 11.84
CA THR A 36 -6.25 -17.27 12.54
C THR A 36 -5.85 -15.99 11.83
N ILE A 37 -6.77 -15.07 11.72
CA ILE A 37 -6.53 -13.70 11.31
C ILE A 37 -6.76 -12.78 12.50
N ARG A 38 -5.74 -11.98 12.89
CA ARG A 38 -5.88 -10.87 13.83
C ARG A 38 -5.95 -9.56 13.05
N VAL A 39 -7.00 -8.78 13.27
CA VAL A 39 -7.20 -7.44 12.68
C VAL A 39 -6.94 -6.41 13.76
N LEU A 40 -5.87 -5.65 13.65
CA LEU A 40 -5.56 -4.57 14.58
C LEU A 40 -5.79 -3.21 13.93
N SER A 41 -6.56 -2.36 14.58
CA SER A 41 -6.76 -0.96 14.19
C SER A 41 -7.18 -0.09 15.38
N ARG A 42 -7.05 1.24 15.24
CA ARG A 42 -7.45 2.21 16.26
C ARG A 42 -8.94 2.45 16.32
N ASP A 43 -9.62 2.27 15.17
CA ASP A 43 -10.99 2.67 14.93
C ASP A 43 -11.94 1.53 15.31
N GLU A 44 -12.53 1.66 16.50
CA GLU A 44 -13.47 0.68 17.05
C GLU A 44 -14.72 0.55 16.16
N TYR A 45 -15.25 1.65 15.65
CA TYR A 45 -16.44 1.62 14.81
C TYR A 45 -16.22 0.85 13.50
N LYS A 46 -15.06 1.03 12.84
CA LYS A 46 -14.74 0.24 11.65
C LYS A 46 -14.54 -1.24 11.96
N GLN A 47 -14.02 -1.57 13.14
CA GLN A 47 -13.95 -2.97 13.57
C GLN A 47 -15.35 -3.55 13.79
N TYR A 48 -16.23 -2.80 14.43
CA TYR A 48 -17.62 -3.21 14.64
C TYR A 48 -18.33 -3.49 13.30
N ILE A 49 -18.25 -2.59 12.33
CA ILE A 49 -18.84 -2.79 11.00
C ILE A 49 -18.26 -4.05 10.34
N MET A 50 -16.94 -4.19 10.36
CA MET A 50 -16.27 -5.35 9.76
C MET A 50 -16.66 -6.66 10.47
N MET A 51 -16.86 -6.64 11.78
CA MET A 51 -17.33 -7.78 12.57
C MET A 51 -18.75 -8.19 12.17
N GLN A 52 -19.64 -7.23 11.93
CA GLN A 52 -20.99 -7.50 11.43
C GLN A 52 -20.96 -8.12 10.03
N GLU A 53 -20.15 -7.57 9.12
CA GLU A 53 -19.98 -8.09 7.75
C GLU A 53 -19.40 -9.51 7.72
N MET A 54 -18.59 -9.87 8.71
CA MET A 54 -17.90 -11.15 8.83
C MET A 54 -18.52 -12.05 9.92
N SER A 55 -19.78 -11.81 10.24
CA SER A 55 -20.50 -12.60 11.25
C SER A 55 -20.50 -14.09 10.88
N GLY A 56 -20.26 -14.95 11.87
CA GLY A 56 -20.15 -16.40 11.69
C GLY A 56 -18.75 -16.93 11.36
N ILE A 57 -17.77 -16.06 11.02
CA ILE A 57 -16.40 -16.48 10.76
C ILE A 57 -15.65 -16.66 12.10
N LYS A 58 -15.23 -17.90 12.40
CA LYS A 58 -14.69 -18.26 13.72
C LYS A 58 -13.19 -17.99 13.89
N ASN A 59 -12.43 -17.89 12.81
CA ASN A 59 -10.97 -17.75 12.81
C ASN A 59 -10.47 -16.31 12.69
N ILE A 60 -11.34 -15.30 12.84
CA ILE A 60 -10.98 -13.89 12.88
C ILE A 60 -11.04 -13.35 14.31
N ARG A 61 -10.11 -12.45 14.67
CA ARG A 61 -10.03 -11.77 15.97
C ARG A 61 -9.78 -10.28 15.74
N PHE A 62 -10.55 -9.44 16.41
CA PHE A 62 -10.45 -8.00 16.33
C PHE A 62 -9.73 -7.44 17.55
N LEU A 63 -8.70 -6.65 17.32
CA LEU A 63 -7.85 -6.06 18.36
C LEU A 63 -7.86 -4.53 18.20
N ILE A 64 -8.36 -3.82 19.20
CA ILE A 64 -8.20 -2.37 19.26
C ILE A 64 -6.76 -2.06 19.68
N GLY A 65 -6.08 -1.21 18.93
CA GLY A 65 -4.70 -0.81 19.21
C GLY A 65 -4.15 0.17 18.20
N ASP A 66 -3.16 0.94 18.65
CA ASP A 66 -2.44 1.93 17.82
C ASP A 66 -1.02 1.40 17.54
N VAL A 67 -0.54 1.56 16.31
CA VAL A 67 0.83 1.19 15.94
C VAL A 67 1.89 1.96 16.71
N ARG A 68 1.55 3.12 17.26
CA ARG A 68 2.41 3.95 18.10
C ARG A 68 2.60 3.38 19.51
N ASP A 69 1.72 2.50 19.94
CA ASP A 69 1.78 1.80 21.23
C ASP A 69 2.62 0.52 21.11
N LYS A 70 3.87 0.62 21.54
CA LYS A 70 4.85 -0.48 21.46
C LYS A 70 4.38 -1.74 22.18
N GLU A 71 3.86 -1.60 23.41
CA GLU A 71 3.43 -2.75 24.23
C GLU A 71 2.24 -3.44 23.60
N ARG A 72 1.29 -2.65 23.04
CA ARG A 72 0.13 -3.20 22.37
C ARG A 72 0.50 -3.98 21.12
N ILE A 73 1.45 -3.48 20.33
CA ILE A 73 1.97 -4.16 19.14
C ILE A 73 2.70 -5.44 19.53
N GLU A 74 3.54 -5.40 20.56
CA GLU A 74 4.24 -6.58 21.11
C GLU A 74 3.26 -7.71 21.42
N ARG A 75 2.24 -7.42 22.24
CA ARG A 75 1.21 -8.41 22.61
C ARG A 75 0.36 -8.88 21.42
N ALA A 76 0.11 -8.02 20.42
CA ALA A 76 -0.64 -8.41 19.25
C ALA A 76 0.10 -9.40 18.35
N MET A 77 1.45 -9.43 18.44
CA MET A 77 2.32 -10.31 17.66
C MET A 77 2.63 -11.66 18.33
N GLU A 78 2.25 -11.87 19.59
CA GLU A 78 2.43 -13.15 20.23
C GLU A 78 1.85 -14.30 19.39
N ASP A 79 2.67 -15.31 19.08
CA ASP A 79 2.25 -16.51 18.32
C ASP A 79 1.69 -16.19 16.92
N ILE A 80 2.32 -15.24 16.18
CA ILE A 80 1.99 -14.84 14.81
C ILE A 80 3.08 -15.30 13.84
N ASP A 81 2.68 -15.90 12.73
CA ASP A 81 3.58 -16.33 11.66
C ASP A 81 3.89 -15.20 10.68
N ILE A 82 2.87 -14.39 10.31
CA ILE A 82 2.98 -13.38 9.25
C ILE A 82 2.31 -12.08 9.69
N VAL A 83 2.97 -10.96 9.44
CA VAL A 83 2.43 -9.62 9.69
C VAL A 83 2.33 -8.84 8.38
N PHE A 84 1.15 -8.30 8.09
CA PHE A 84 0.95 -7.26 7.07
C PHE A 84 0.83 -5.92 7.77
N HIS A 85 1.82 -5.05 7.58
CA HIS A 85 1.84 -3.70 8.14
C HIS A 85 1.30 -2.69 7.13
N ILE A 86 0.01 -2.34 7.27
CA ILE A 86 -0.75 -1.49 6.35
C ILE A 86 -1.06 -0.12 6.98
N ALA A 87 -0.99 -0.04 8.32
CA ALA A 87 -1.33 1.18 9.05
C ALA A 87 -0.41 2.34 8.68
N ALA A 88 -0.99 3.44 8.25
CA ALA A 88 -0.28 4.68 7.97
C ALA A 88 -1.23 5.89 8.00
N MET A 89 -0.68 7.07 8.28
CA MET A 89 -1.28 8.33 7.83
C MET A 89 -0.92 8.51 6.35
N LYS A 90 -1.93 8.69 5.49
CA LYS A 90 -1.72 8.68 4.02
C LYS A 90 -2.22 9.94 3.29
N HIS A 91 -3.04 10.77 3.93
CA HIS A 91 -3.56 11.97 3.31
C HIS A 91 -2.53 13.08 3.34
N VAL A 92 -2.03 13.50 2.17
CA VAL A 92 -0.97 14.49 2.03
C VAL A 92 -1.29 15.77 2.82
N PRO A 93 -2.45 16.43 2.66
CA PRO A 93 -2.73 17.65 3.42
C PRO A 93 -2.74 17.44 4.94
N SER A 94 -3.23 16.29 5.40
CA SER A 94 -3.25 15.97 6.84
C SER A 94 -1.84 15.72 7.39
N CYS A 95 -0.97 15.11 6.59
CA CYS A 95 0.43 14.88 6.98
C CYS A 95 1.23 16.19 6.98
N GLU A 96 0.99 17.08 6.01
CA GLU A 96 1.61 18.40 5.97
C GLU A 96 1.22 19.24 7.19
N TYR A 97 -0.05 19.22 7.56
CA TYR A 97 -0.54 19.97 8.72
C TYR A 97 -0.12 19.35 10.05
N ASN A 98 0.10 18.02 10.10
CA ASN A 98 0.48 17.27 11.31
C ASN A 98 1.73 16.42 11.10
N PRO A 99 2.89 16.99 10.78
CA PRO A 99 4.07 16.23 10.37
C PRO A 99 4.57 15.28 11.47
N MET A 100 4.56 15.70 12.74
CA MET A 100 4.96 14.84 13.86
C MET A 100 4.05 13.63 14.05
N GLU A 101 2.76 13.76 13.82
CA GLU A 101 1.82 12.63 13.88
C GLU A 101 2.05 11.65 12.73
N ALA A 102 2.43 12.15 11.55
CA ALA A 102 2.86 11.32 10.43
C ALA A 102 4.17 10.56 10.77
N VAL A 103 5.16 11.22 11.37
CA VAL A 103 6.41 10.59 11.85
C VAL A 103 6.09 9.51 12.90
N LYS A 104 5.32 9.84 13.94
CA LYS A 104 4.96 8.88 14.99
C LYS A 104 4.25 7.65 14.43
N THR A 105 3.32 7.84 13.48
CA THR A 105 2.54 6.74 12.93
C THR A 105 3.34 5.93 11.91
N ASN A 106 3.94 6.60 10.91
CA ASN A 106 4.55 5.94 9.75
C ASN A 106 5.97 5.46 10.04
N VAL A 107 6.74 6.20 10.86
CA VAL A 107 8.16 5.90 11.14
C VAL A 107 8.30 5.14 12.45
N ILE A 108 7.91 5.78 13.58
CA ILE A 108 8.05 5.16 14.90
C ILE A 108 7.14 3.93 15.00
N GLY A 109 5.91 4.00 14.47
CA GLY A 109 5.02 2.85 14.38
C GLY A 109 5.63 1.68 13.62
N THR A 110 6.31 1.94 12.49
CA THR A 110 7.03 0.89 11.75
C THR A 110 8.18 0.31 12.57
N GLN A 111 8.93 1.15 13.31
CA GLN A 111 9.99 0.67 14.20
C GLN A 111 9.43 -0.21 15.33
N ASN A 112 8.27 0.13 15.89
CA ASN A 112 7.59 -0.72 16.88
C ASN A 112 7.22 -2.08 16.28
N VAL A 113 6.71 -2.11 15.05
CA VAL A 113 6.38 -3.35 14.33
C VAL A 113 7.63 -4.21 14.12
N ILE A 114 8.75 -3.62 13.70
CA ILE A 114 10.03 -4.33 13.51
C ILE A 114 10.49 -4.94 14.83
N THR A 115 10.55 -4.14 15.89
CA THR A 115 11.01 -4.59 17.21
C THR A 115 10.14 -5.74 17.73
N ALA A 116 8.83 -5.59 17.68
CA ALA A 116 7.89 -6.61 18.13
C ALA A 116 7.99 -7.90 17.30
N ALA A 117 8.21 -7.79 15.98
CA ALA A 117 8.37 -8.95 15.10
C ALA A 117 9.66 -9.74 15.42
N ILE A 118 10.76 -9.04 15.69
CA ILE A 118 12.02 -9.67 16.09
C ILE A 118 11.84 -10.39 17.43
N ASN A 119 11.26 -9.73 18.43
CA ASN A 119 11.08 -10.27 19.78
C ASN A 119 10.16 -11.51 19.80
N ASN A 120 9.13 -11.51 18.95
CA ASN A 120 8.17 -12.62 18.84
C ASN A 120 8.56 -13.68 17.78
N ASN A 121 9.73 -13.57 17.15
CA ASN A 121 10.18 -14.47 16.08
C ASN A 121 9.14 -14.66 14.97
N VAL A 122 8.46 -13.58 14.56
CA VAL A 122 7.53 -13.58 13.45
C VAL A 122 8.24 -14.05 12.18
N GLY A 123 7.65 -14.96 11.41
CA GLY A 123 8.29 -15.48 10.19
C GLY A 123 8.49 -14.43 9.10
N LYS A 124 7.44 -13.64 8.78
CA LYS A 124 7.51 -12.58 7.75
C LYS A 124 6.75 -11.31 8.16
N VAL A 125 7.30 -10.16 7.76
CA VAL A 125 6.66 -8.84 7.87
C VAL A 125 6.68 -8.18 6.51
N ILE A 126 5.50 -7.83 5.99
CA ILE A 126 5.32 -7.12 4.72
C ILE A 126 4.77 -5.72 4.99
N LEU A 127 5.56 -4.70 4.69
CA LEU A 127 5.13 -3.30 4.75
C LEU A 127 4.47 -2.90 3.43
N THR A 128 3.28 -2.31 3.47
CA THR A 128 2.75 -1.62 2.29
C THR A 128 3.38 -0.22 2.18
N SER A 129 4.03 0.06 1.07
CA SER A 129 4.66 1.33 0.72
C SER A 129 3.89 2.03 -0.42
N THR A 130 4.46 3.05 -1.05
CA THR A 130 3.80 3.89 -2.04
C THR A 130 4.79 4.42 -3.08
N ASP A 131 4.33 4.73 -4.29
CA ASP A 131 5.05 5.47 -5.34
C ASP A 131 5.59 6.84 -4.83
N LYS A 132 4.94 7.45 -3.85
CA LYS A 132 5.34 8.75 -3.26
C LYS A 132 6.62 8.71 -2.42
N THR A 133 7.21 7.52 -2.23
CA THR A 133 8.54 7.37 -1.63
C THR A 133 9.66 7.78 -2.60
N ILE A 134 9.36 7.86 -3.91
CA ILE A 134 10.36 8.25 -4.91
C ILE A 134 10.41 9.76 -4.99
N SER A 135 11.62 10.33 -4.80
CA SER A 135 11.84 11.80 -4.80
C SER A 135 10.71 12.53 -4.03
N PRO A 136 10.52 12.25 -2.74
CA PRO A 136 9.34 12.71 -2.00
C PRO A 136 9.32 14.25 -1.89
N THR A 137 8.18 14.85 -2.23
CA THR A 137 7.92 16.30 -2.16
C THR A 137 7.00 16.68 -0.99
N ASN A 138 6.58 15.69 -0.20
CA ASN A 138 5.65 15.88 0.90
C ASN A 138 5.98 14.98 2.08
N THR A 139 5.46 15.35 3.26
CA THR A 139 5.65 14.65 4.54
C THR A 139 5.22 13.19 4.48
N TYR A 140 4.09 12.89 3.79
CA TYR A 140 3.64 11.53 3.63
C TYR A 140 4.68 10.67 2.90
N GLY A 141 5.14 11.11 1.73
CA GLY A 141 6.17 10.42 0.95
C GLY A 141 7.47 10.25 1.75
N ALA A 142 7.96 11.32 2.39
CA ALA A 142 9.18 11.28 3.21
C ALA A 142 9.07 10.28 4.38
N THR A 143 7.96 10.27 5.12
CA THR A 143 7.75 9.32 6.23
C THR A 143 7.60 7.88 5.75
N LYS A 144 7.00 7.65 4.59
CA LYS A 144 6.89 6.31 3.99
C LYS A 144 8.23 5.84 3.44
N LEU A 145 9.07 6.72 2.89
CA LEU A 145 10.44 6.38 2.50
C LEU A 145 11.25 5.93 3.72
N LEU A 146 11.20 6.67 4.84
CA LEU A 146 11.87 6.25 6.07
C LEU A 146 11.35 4.91 6.58
N ALA A 147 10.04 4.68 6.56
CA ALA A 147 9.45 3.39 6.95
C ALA A 147 9.95 2.24 6.06
N GLU A 148 10.04 2.46 4.75
CA GLU A 148 10.57 1.49 3.79
C GLU A 148 12.05 1.18 4.07
N ARG A 149 12.87 2.21 4.33
CA ARG A 149 14.28 2.04 4.70
C ARG A 149 14.44 1.26 6.02
N LEU A 150 13.62 1.53 7.03
CA LEU A 150 13.63 0.79 8.29
C LEU A 150 13.31 -0.69 8.08
N ILE A 151 12.27 -1.03 7.33
CA ILE A 151 11.89 -2.42 7.03
C ILE A 151 12.99 -3.15 6.26
N VAL A 152 13.53 -2.55 5.21
CA VAL A 152 14.59 -3.17 4.41
C VAL A 152 15.84 -3.41 5.25
N SER A 153 16.28 -2.40 6.03
CA SER A 153 17.48 -2.48 6.85
C SER A 153 17.34 -3.44 8.04
N ALA A 154 16.11 -3.72 8.50
CA ALA A 154 15.87 -4.63 9.63
C ALA A 154 16.46 -6.03 9.41
N ASN A 155 16.56 -6.48 8.14
CA ASN A 155 17.20 -7.76 7.81
C ASN A 155 18.67 -7.85 8.23
N TYR A 156 19.36 -6.72 8.42
CA TYR A 156 20.78 -6.68 8.74
C TYR A 156 21.07 -6.55 10.24
N TYR A 157 20.14 -5.96 11.01
CA TYR A 157 20.35 -5.77 12.46
C TYR A 157 19.44 -6.65 13.34
N LYS A 158 18.64 -7.53 12.75
CA LYS A 158 17.73 -8.44 13.48
C LYS A 158 18.40 -9.51 14.34
N GLY A 159 19.74 -9.55 14.36
CA GLY A 159 20.51 -10.54 15.12
C GLY A 159 20.24 -11.97 14.65
N THR A 160 19.94 -12.87 15.58
CA THR A 160 19.65 -14.29 15.30
C THR A 160 18.22 -14.56 14.85
N SER A 161 17.33 -13.55 14.86
CA SER A 161 15.96 -13.71 14.41
C SER A 161 15.87 -14.10 12.93
N LYS A 162 15.01 -15.06 12.64
CA LYS A 162 14.77 -15.52 11.24
C LYS A 162 13.70 -14.70 10.52
N THR A 163 13.17 -13.65 11.15
CA THR A 163 12.14 -12.79 10.55
C THR A 163 12.59 -12.24 9.20
N VAL A 164 11.77 -12.38 8.20
CA VAL A 164 11.96 -11.80 6.86
C VAL A 164 11.19 -10.49 6.77
N PHE A 165 11.87 -9.40 6.44
CA PHE A 165 11.28 -8.09 6.28
C PHE A 165 11.36 -7.66 4.82
N SER A 166 10.22 -7.28 4.21
CA SER A 166 10.14 -6.78 2.83
C SER A 166 9.05 -5.74 2.69
N ALA A 167 9.09 -4.96 1.61
CA ALA A 167 8.10 -3.94 1.32
C ALA A 167 7.41 -4.18 -0.02
N VAL A 168 6.18 -3.69 -0.15
CA VAL A 168 5.41 -3.66 -1.40
C VAL A 168 5.10 -2.22 -1.73
N ARG A 169 5.58 -1.73 -2.86
CA ARG A 169 5.37 -0.37 -3.35
C ARG A 169 4.33 -0.38 -4.45
N PHE A 170 3.26 0.40 -4.27
CA PHE A 170 2.21 0.56 -5.26
C PHE A 170 1.63 1.98 -5.27
N GLY A 171 0.96 2.35 -6.36
CA GLY A 171 0.34 3.65 -6.56
C GLY A 171 -1.05 3.79 -5.94
N ASN A 172 -1.93 4.47 -6.64
CA ASN A 172 -3.27 4.76 -6.15
C ASN A 172 -4.18 3.54 -6.31
N VAL A 173 -4.81 3.10 -5.21
CA VAL A 173 -5.82 2.04 -5.26
C VAL A 173 -7.18 2.67 -5.55
N MET A 174 -7.79 2.28 -6.67
CA MET A 174 -9.10 2.76 -7.13
C MET A 174 -10.18 2.55 -6.07
N GLY A 175 -11.04 3.54 -5.87
CA GLY A 175 -12.16 3.47 -4.93
C GLY A 175 -11.75 3.38 -3.45
N SER A 176 -10.45 3.53 -3.12
CA SER A 176 -10.04 3.54 -1.72
C SER A 176 -10.61 4.75 -0.97
N ARG A 177 -10.90 4.57 0.32
CA ARG A 177 -11.47 5.65 1.16
C ARG A 177 -10.61 6.90 1.11
N GLY A 178 -11.26 8.05 0.86
CA GLY A 178 -10.61 9.36 0.72
C GLY A 178 -9.80 9.52 -0.57
N SER A 179 -9.94 8.63 -1.56
CA SER A 179 -9.34 8.78 -2.88
C SER A 179 -10.22 9.63 -3.81
N VAL A 180 -9.67 9.97 -4.97
CA VAL A 180 -10.25 10.91 -5.92
C VAL A 180 -11.61 10.45 -6.48
N ILE A 181 -11.79 9.18 -6.80
CA ILE A 181 -13.05 8.67 -7.40
C ILE A 181 -14.25 8.85 -6.46
N PRO A 182 -14.22 8.41 -5.17
CA PRO A 182 -15.28 8.71 -4.22
C PRO A 182 -15.53 10.21 -4.02
N LEU A 183 -14.47 11.04 -4.06
CA LEU A 183 -14.60 12.48 -3.95
C LEU A 183 -15.37 13.07 -5.15
N PHE A 184 -14.96 12.73 -6.37
CA PHE A 184 -15.63 13.17 -7.60
C PHE A 184 -17.11 12.76 -7.62
N LYS A 185 -17.40 11.50 -7.28
CA LYS A 185 -18.76 11.02 -7.19
C LYS A 185 -19.59 11.88 -6.20
N LYS A 186 -19.04 12.16 -5.01
CA LYS A 186 -19.70 12.99 -4.01
C LYS A 186 -19.95 14.40 -4.56
N GLN A 187 -18.95 15.01 -5.17
CA GLN A 187 -19.05 16.37 -5.73
C GLN A 187 -20.09 16.46 -6.85
N ILE A 188 -20.16 15.45 -7.74
CA ILE A 188 -21.20 15.41 -8.79
C ILE A 188 -22.60 15.37 -8.18
N LEU A 189 -22.81 14.49 -7.19
CA LEU A 189 -24.12 14.29 -6.58
C LEU A 189 -24.60 15.49 -5.76
N GLU A 190 -23.68 16.16 -5.05
CA GLU A 190 -24.03 17.28 -4.16
C GLU A 190 -24.01 18.62 -4.86
N ASN A 191 -23.04 18.86 -5.75
CA ASN A 191 -22.76 20.22 -6.26
C ASN A 191 -22.85 20.32 -7.79
N LYS A 192 -23.01 19.22 -8.53
CA LYS A 192 -22.84 19.18 -10.01
C LYS A 192 -21.55 19.86 -10.47
N GLU A 193 -20.50 19.75 -9.70
CA GLU A 193 -19.17 20.30 -9.98
C GLU A 193 -18.10 19.33 -9.52
N ILE A 194 -17.01 19.19 -10.28
CA ILE A 194 -15.81 18.46 -9.91
C ILE A 194 -14.65 19.43 -9.77
N THR A 195 -13.85 19.30 -8.70
CA THR A 195 -12.61 20.05 -8.55
C THR A 195 -11.41 19.19 -8.94
N VAL A 196 -10.62 19.66 -9.91
CA VAL A 196 -9.42 19.00 -10.43
C VAL A 196 -8.20 19.86 -10.12
N THR A 197 -7.10 19.25 -9.71
CA THR A 197 -5.86 20.00 -9.43
C THR A 197 -5.17 20.47 -10.70
N ASP A 198 -4.99 19.57 -11.67
CA ASP A 198 -4.42 19.82 -13.00
C ASP A 198 -4.87 18.68 -13.92
N SER A 199 -5.44 19.04 -15.08
CA SER A 199 -5.97 18.09 -16.07
C SER A 199 -4.89 17.21 -16.70
N ASN A 200 -3.63 17.68 -16.76
CA ASN A 200 -2.50 16.94 -17.34
C ASN A 200 -1.84 15.98 -16.34
N MET A 201 -2.31 15.97 -15.09
CA MET A 201 -1.75 15.12 -14.06
C MET A 201 -1.94 13.64 -14.41
N THR A 202 -0.89 12.85 -14.19
CA THR A 202 -0.94 11.40 -14.36
C THR A 202 -0.73 10.66 -13.05
N ARG A 203 -1.34 9.49 -12.91
CA ARG A 203 -1.18 8.64 -11.73
C ARG A 203 -1.08 7.17 -12.11
N PHE A 204 -0.23 6.44 -11.40
CA PHE A 204 -0.31 4.98 -11.41
C PHE A 204 -1.55 4.56 -10.63
N MET A 205 -2.41 3.77 -11.24
CA MET A 205 -3.63 3.30 -10.62
C MET A 205 -3.79 1.80 -10.75
N MET A 206 -4.40 1.20 -9.73
CA MET A 206 -4.65 -0.23 -9.67
C MET A 206 -5.99 -0.51 -9.00
N THR A 207 -6.55 -1.67 -9.27
CA THR A 207 -7.72 -2.16 -8.55
C THR A 207 -7.34 -2.67 -7.15
N LEU A 208 -8.32 -2.77 -6.26
CA LEU A 208 -8.11 -3.37 -4.94
C LEU A 208 -7.62 -4.82 -5.06
N SER A 209 -8.19 -5.61 -5.98
CA SER A 209 -7.79 -6.99 -6.22
C SER A 209 -6.32 -7.10 -6.63
N GLN A 210 -5.85 -6.22 -7.52
CA GLN A 210 -4.43 -6.19 -7.91
C GLN A 210 -3.51 -5.87 -6.72
N ALA A 211 -3.88 -4.88 -5.87
CA ALA A 211 -3.11 -4.54 -4.68
C ALA A 211 -3.02 -5.70 -3.69
N VAL A 212 -4.15 -6.39 -3.46
CA VAL A 212 -4.24 -7.54 -2.57
C VAL A 212 -3.38 -8.70 -3.10
N ASN A 213 -3.58 -9.08 -4.37
CA ASN A 213 -2.86 -10.20 -4.99
C ASN A 213 -1.35 -9.96 -5.01
N LEU A 214 -0.90 -8.74 -5.36
CA LEU A 214 0.51 -8.38 -5.30
C LEU A 214 1.06 -8.53 -3.88
N THR A 215 0.33 -8.02 -2.87
CA THR A 215 0.80 -8.07 -1.48
C THR A 215 0.93 -9.53 -0.99
N LEU A 216 0.00 -10.40 -1.35
CA LEU A 216 0.07 -11.82 -1.02
C LEU A 216 1.20 -12.52 -1.79
N GLU A 217 1.35 -12.25 -3.08
CA GLU A 217 2.43 -12.82 -3.90
C GLU A 217 3.81 -12.37 -3.40
N ALA A 218 3.97 -11.08 -3.08
CA ALA A 218 5.20 -10.57 -2.47
C ALA A 218 5.52 -11.25 -1.13
N CYS A 219 4.50 -11.50 -0.29
CA CYS A 219 4.69 -12.24 0.95
C CYS A 219 5.21 -13.67 0.70
N VAL A 220 4.68 -14.37 -0.28
CA VAL A 220 5.16 -15.72 -0.65
C VAL A 220 6.62 -15.66 -1.09
N ARG A 221 6.96 -14.74 -1.98
CA ARG A 221 8.28 -14.61 -2.63
C ARG A 221 9.36 -13.99 -1.74
N ALA A 222 9.00 -13.20 -0.73
CA ALA A 222 9.94 -12.44 0.09
C ALA A 222 10.99 -13.34 0.77
N GLN A 223 12.27 -12.98 0.58
CA GLN A 223 13.45 -13.61 1.17
C GLN A 223 14.15 -12.69 2.19
N GLY A 224 13.95 -11.37 2.07
CA GLY A 224 14.40 -10.35 3.03
C GLY A 224 15.16 -9.20 2.39
N GLY A 225 14.62 -7.99 2.56
CA GLY A 225 15.22 -6.75 2.09
C GLY A 225 14.75 -6.28 0.70
N GLU A 226 13.93 -7.05 0.01
CA GLU A 226 13.39 -6.69 -1.30
C GLU A 226 12.25 -5.67 -1.17
N ILE A 227 12.12 -4.86 -2.23
CA ILE A 227 10.96 -4.03 -2.47
C ILE A 227 10.28 -4.53 -3.74
N PHE A 228 9.05 -5.00 -3.60
CA PHE A 228 8.22 -5.44 -4.71
C PHE A 228 7.42 -4.27 -5.25
N VAL A 229 7.51 -4.01 -6.55
CA VAL A 229 6.84 -2.88 -7.21
C VAL A 229 5.89 -3.41 -8.27
N LEU A 230 4.59 -3.18 -8.12
CA LEU A 230 3.60 -3.61 -9.10
C LEU A 230 3.80 -2.86 -10.43
N LYS A 231 3.69 -3.58 -11.55
CA LYS A 231 3.51 -2.98 -12.86
C LYS A 231 2.08 -2.44 -12.98
N MET A 232 1.93 -1.13 -13.08
CA MET A 232 0.64 -0.46 -13.05
C MET A 232 0.44 0.39 -14.31
N PRO A 233 -0.79 0.48 -14.84
CA PRO A 233 -1.12 1.45 -15.87
C PRO A 233 -1.02 2.88 -15.35
N ILE A 234 -0.68 3.78 -16.26
CA ILE A 234 -0.74 5.22 -16.05
C ILE A 234 -2.13 5.70 -16.48
N ILE A 235 -2.79 6.43 -15.62
CA ILE A 235 -4.09 7.05 -15.89
C ILE A 235 -3.92 8.56 -15.93
N ASN A 236 -4.40 9.20 -17.00
CA ASN A 236 -4.52 10.64 -17.07
C ASN A 236 -5.72 11.10 -16.23
N LEU A 237 -5.55 12.18 -15.46
CA LEU A 237 -6.60 12.67 -14.55
C LEU A 237 -7.81 13.19 -15.33
N LYS A 238 -7.62 13.79 -16.51
CA LYS A 238 -8.71 14.21 -17.40
C LYS A 238 -9.60 13.04 -17.80
N ASP A 239 -8.99 11.95 -18.31
CA ASP A 239 -9.73 10.75 -18.70
C ASP A 239 -10.51 10.15 -17.53
N LEU A 240 -9.91 10.15 -16.33
CA LEU A 240 -10.58 9.68 -15.11
C LEU A 240 -11.79 10.54 -14.76
N VAL A 241 -11.70 11.86 -14.93
CA VAL A 241 -12.81 12.80 -14.71
C VAL A 241 -13.94 12.53 -15.71
N ASP A 242 -13.62 12.45 -16.99
CA ASP A 242 -14.60 12.27 -18.08
C ASP A 242 -15.38 10.96 -17.88
N ILE A 243 -14.67 9.85 -17.63
CA ILE A 243 -15.30 8.54 -17.35
C ILE A 243 -16.12 8.60 -16.05
N THR A 244 -15.64 9.28 -15.00
CA THR A 244 -16.39 9.39 -13.74
C THR A 244 -17.68 10.18 -13.93
N ILE A 245 -17.65 11.25 -14.70
CA ILE A 245 -18.85 12.04 -15.05
C ILE A 245 -19.85 11.15 -15.80
N GLU A 246 -19.41 10.46 -16.84
CA GLU A 246 -20.26 9.57 -17.65
C GLU A 246 -20.93 8.49 -16.78
N GLU A 247 -20.16 7.75 -16.02
CA GLU A 247 -20.64 6.63 -15.21
C GLU A 247 -21.61 7.08 -14.09
N VAL A 248 -21.26 8.19 -13.39
CA VAL A 248 -22.11 8.71 -12.32
C VAL A 248 -23.40 9.30 -12.90
N SER A 249 -23.30 10.03 -14.00
CA SER A 249 -24.47 10.63 -14.69
C SER A 249 -25.45 9.54 -15.16
N LYS A 250 -24.94 8.52 -15.79
CA LYS A 250 -25.73 7.34 -16.24
C LYS A 250 -26.40 6.63 -15.04
N LYS A 251 -25.63 6.38 -13.98
CA LYS A 251 -26.13 5.64 -12.80
C LYS A 251 -27.22 6.40 -12.03
N TYR A 252 -27.13 7.72 -11.95
CA TYR A 252 -28.01 8.55 -11.12
C TYR A 252 -28.96 9.42 -11.96
N ASN A 253 -29.04 9.20 -13.28
CA ASN A 253 -29.87 9.93 -14.23
C ASN A 253 -29.67 11.45 -14.16
N ILE A 254 -28.40 11.89 -14.16
CA ILE A 254 -27.99 13.31 -14.13
C ILE A 254 -27.57 13.70 -15.57
N ASN A 255 -27.95 14.91 -16.03
CA ASN A 255 -27.43 15.42 -17.30
C ASN A 255 -25.93 15.77 -17.13
N SER A 256 -25.07 15.05 -17.86
CA SER A 256 -23.60 15.24 -17.81
C SER A 256 -23.15 16.63 -18.23
N GLU A 257 -23.87 17.28 -19.14
CA GLU A 257 -23.56 18.65 -19.62
C GLU A 257 -23.73 19.73 -18.52
N GLN A 258 -24.46 19.42 -17.43
CA GLN A 258 -24.63 20.32 -16.29
C GLN A 258 -23.49 20.24 -15.29
N ILE A 259 -22.59 19.26 -15.43
CA ILE A 259 -21.49 19.07 -14.49
C ILE A 259 -20.31 19.96 -14.91
N LYS A 260 -19.92 20.86 -14.02
CA LYS A 260 -18.79 21.77 -14.22
C LYS A 260 -17.50 21.14 -13.75
N ILE A 261 -16.43 21.34 -14.50
CA ILE A 261 -15.07 21.00 -14.09
C ILE A 261 -14.36 22.29 -13.71
N LYS A 262 -13.88 22.35 -12.45
CA LYS A 262 -13.15 23.49 -11.93
C LYS A 262 -11.70 23.08 -11.62
N GLU A 263 -10.78 23.67 -12.35
CA GLU A 263 -9.35 23.49 -12.08
C GLU A 263 -8.91 24.40 -10.92
N ILE A 264 -8.25 23.83 -9.91
CA ILE A 264 -7.89 24.53 -8.66
C ILE A 264 -6.39 24.74 -8.45
N GLY A 265 -5.55 24.20 -9.38
CA GLY A 265 -4.10 24.22 -9.28
C GLY A 265 -3.55 23.13 -8.36
N LEU A 266 -2.22 22.90 -8.45
CA LEU A 266 -1.51 21.92 -7.63
C LEU A 266 -1.54 22.32 -6.16
N ARG A 267 -1.79 21.36 -5.30
CA ARG A 267 -1.67 21.54 -3.86
C ARG A 267 -0.19 21.47 -3.43
N PRO A 268 0.20 22.12 -2.32
CA PRO A 268 1.54 21.96 -1.79
C PRO A 268 1.92 20.49 -1.61
N GLY A 269 3.08 20.10 -2.14
CA GLY A 269 3.59 18.74 -2.08
C GLY A 269 3.00 17.74 -3.10
N GLU A 270 2.09 18.16 -3.99
CA GLU A 270 1.63 17.33 -5.10
C GLU A 270 2.58 17.44 -6.30
N LYS A 271 2.74 16.32 -7.03
CA LYS A 271 3.49 16.24 -8.28
C LYS A 271 2.53 16.10 -9.45
N LEU A 272 2.93 16.57 -10.64
CA LEU A 272 2.20 16.30 -11.88
C LEU A 272 2.21 14.80 -12.23
N TYR A 273 3.29 14.12 -11.96
CA TYR A 273 3.47 12.67 -12.18
C TYR A 273 4.18 12.02 -11.00
N GLU A 274 4.04 10.72 -10.87
CA GLU A 274 4.73 9.89 -9.87
C GLU A 274 5.68 8.92 -10.56
N GLU A 275 6.64 8.39 -9.80
CA GLU A 275 7.64 7.43 -10.27
C GLU A 275 7.53 6.15 -9.44
N LEU A 276 7.81 4.98 -10.05
CA LEU A 276 7.76 3.69 -9.35
C LEU A 276 9.06 3.31 -8.68
N MET A 277 10.20 3.77 -9.22
CA MET A 277 11.54 3.52 -8.70
C MET A 277 12.50 4.63 -9.14
N THR A 278 13.62 4.76 -8.45
CA THR A 278 14.71 5.67 -8.85
C THR A 278 15.51 5.09 -10.02
N CYS A 279 16.29 5.94 -10.70
CA CYS A 279 17.23 5.48 -11.73
C CYS A 279 18.25 4.48 -11.19
N GLU A 280 18.66 4.60 -9.91
CA GLU A 280 19.60 3.69 -9.29
C GLU A 280 18.94 2.34 -8.98
N GLU A 281 17.75 2.33 -8.40
CA GLU A 281 16.96 1.12 -8.16
C GLU A 281 16.71 0.36 -9.46
N SER A 282 16.42 1.07 -10.55
CA SER A 282 16.09 0.49 -11.84
C SER A 282 17.22 -0.31 -12.48
N LYS A 283 18.48 0.08 -12.23
CA LYS A 283 19.66 -0.61 -12.77
C LYS A 283 19.83 -2.03 -12.20
N ASN A 284 19.34 -2.25 -10.99
CA ASN A 284 19.49 -3.49 -10.25
C ASN A 284 18.18 -4.26 -10.07
N ALA A 285 17.04 -3.65 -10.43
CA ALA A 285 15.74 -4.32 -10.35
C ALA A 285 15.62 -5.45 -11.35
N VAL A 286 15.03 -6.56 -10.96
CA VAL A 286 14.62 -7.63 -11.89
C VAL A 286 13.16 -7.48 -12.27
N GLU A 287 12.85 -7.91 -13.49
CA GLU A 287 11.51 -7.81 -14.05
C GLU A 287 10.83 -9.18 -14.04
N LEU A 288 9.76 -9.29 -13.27
CA LEU A 288 8.84 -10.42 -13.31
C LEU A 288 7.62 -10.06 -14.16
N ASP A 289 6.74 -11.03 -14.40
CA ASP A 289 5.55 -10.83 -15.24
C ASP A 289 4.70 -9.62 -14.80
N ARG A 290 4.34 -9.55 -13.51
CA ARG A 290 3.42 -8.53 -12.98
C ARG A 290 4.07 -7.51 -12.05
N MET A 291 5.35 -7.65 -11.74
CA MET A 291 6.05 -6.79 -10.79
C MET A 291 7.53 -6.64 -11.13
N PHE A 292 8.13 -5.59 -10.59
CA PHE A 292 9.58 -5.47 -10.45
C PHE A 292 9.98 -5.86 -9.03
N VAL A 293 11.17 -6.39 -8.86
CA VAL A 293 11.76 -6.67 -7.55
C VAL A 293 13.06 -5.89 -7.45
N ILE A 294 13.11 -4.95 -6.53
CA ILE A 294 14.30 -4.17 -6.21
C ILE A 294 15.06 -4.92 -5.13
N PRO A 295 16.35 -5.25 -5.33
CA PRO A 295 17.13 -5.95 -4.33
C PRO A 295 17.35 -5.09 -3.08
N SER A 296 17.76 -5.75 -2.01
CA SER A 296 18.19 -5.03 -0.81
C SER A 296 19.35 -4.08 -1.10
N LEU A 297 19.35 -2.91 -0.45
CA LEU A 297 20.40 -1.89 -0.57
C LEU A 297 21.82 -2.39 -0.25
N TYR A 298 21.93 -3.45 0.53
CA TYR A 298 23.19 -4.00 0.99
C TYR A 298 23.61 -5.29 0.27
N SER A 299 22.79 -5.75 -0.67
CA SER A 299 23.07 -6.91 -1.51
C SER A 299 22.69 -6.59 -2.94
N ASN A 300 23.68 -6.33 -3.78
CA ASN A 300 23.45 -6.10 -5.22
C ASN A 300 23.17 -7.40 -5.99
N LYS A 301 23.07 -8.53 -5.30
CA LYS A 301 22.83 -9.83 -5.92
C LYS A 301 21.60 -10.48 -5.34
N PHE A 302 20.73 -10.91 -6.20
CA PHE A 302 19.69 -11.85 -5.84
C PHE A 302 20.28 -13.25 -5.68
N SER A 303 19.79 -13.98 -4.69
CA SER A 303 20.05 -15.42 -4.55
C SER A 303 18.74 -16.19 -4.68
N GLY A 304 18.80 -17.41 -5.16
CA GLY A 304 17.64 -18.29 -5.23
C GLY A 304 16.62 -17.91 -6.31
N GLU A 305 15.37 -17.62 -5.94
CA GLU A 305 14.22 -17.50 -6.87
C GLU A 305 14.38 -16.43 -7.96
N TYR A 306 15.20 -15.40 -7.72
CA TYR A 306 15.42 -14.30 -8.67
C TYR A 306 16.71 -14.46 -9.49
N GLU A 307 17.48 -15.51 -9.26
CA GLU A 307 18.72 -15.78 -9.99
C GLU A 307 18.40 -16.08 -11.45
N GLY A 308 19.00 -15.31 -12.37
CA GLY A 308 18.72 -15.44 -13.81
C GLY A 308 17.47 -14.72 -14.32
N ALA A 309 16.68 -14.08 -13.45
CA ALA A 309 15.59 -13.23 -13.91
C ALA A 309 16.14 -12.01 -14.69
N PRO A 310 15.47 -11.57 -15.78
CA PRO A 310 15.94 -10.45 -16.59
C PRO A 310 15.94 -9.16 -15.77
N LEU A 311 16.98 -8.32 -15.98
CA LEU A 311 17.00 -6.98 -15.42
C LEU A 311 15.86 -6.13 -16.01
N ALA A 312 15.30 -5.27 -15.21
CA ALA A 312 14.21 -4.39 -15.62
C ALA A 312 14.65 -3.50 -16.78
N LYS A 313 13.93 -3.56 -17.90
CA LYS A 313 14.12 -2.65 -19.05
C LYS A 313 13.44 -1.31 -18.77
N VAL A 314 13.91 -0.63 -17.74
CA VAL A 314 13.22 0.52 -17.12
C VAL A 314 13.23 1.75 -18.01
N GLN A 315 14.07 1.83 -19.05
CA GLN A 315 14.07 2.96 -20.00
C GLN A 315 12.68 3.28 -20.55
N ASN A 316 11.78 2.30 -20.65
CA ASN A 316 10.43 2.52 -21.13
C ASN A 316 9.46 3.07 -20.09
N TYR A 317 9.67 2.84 -18.77
CA TYR A 317 8.75 3.27 -17.70
C TYR A 317 9.04 4.69 -17.18
N PHE A 318 10.30 5.13 -17.20
CA PHE A 318 10.67 6.51 -16.84
C PHE A 318 10.33 7.53 -17.94
N PHE A 319 10.44 7.12 -19.22
CA PHE A 319 10.21 8.02 -20.37
C PHE A 319 8.76 8.13 -20.81
N PHE A 320 7.88 7.20 -20.43
CA PHE A 320 6.47 7.27 -20.83
C PHE A 320 5.71 8.43 -20.20
N GLN A 321 6.10 8.90 -19.02
CA GLN A 321 5.49 10.11 -18.44
C GLN A 321 5.96 11.40 -19.11
N TYR A 322 7.19 11.45 -19.59
CA TYR A 322 7.72 12.62 -20.33
C TYR A 322 7.23 12.72 -21.78
N LYS A 323 6.77 11.66 -22.42
CA LYS A 323 6.28 11.68 -23.81
C LYS A 323 4.80 12.03 -23.95
N LEU A 324 4.07 12.15 -22.84
CA LEU A 324 2.65 12.55 -22.83
C LEU A 324 2.45 14.02 -22.38
N LEU A 325 3.52 14.74 -22.07
CA LEU A 325 3.59 16.18 -21.89
C LEU A 325 4.23 16.83 -23.12
#